data_bfd4bbba0ef99f4945fbe9f03e03251b
#
_entry.id   bfd4bbba0ef99f4945fbe9f03e03251b
#
_cell.length_a   1.000
_cell.length_b   1.000
_cell.length_c   1.000
_cell.angle_alpha   90.00
_cell.angle_beta   90.00
_cell.angle_gamma   90.00
#
_symmetry.space_group_name_H-M   'P 1'
#
loop_
_entity.id
_entity.type
_entity.pdbx_description
1 polymer ?
#
loop_
_entity_poly.entity_id
_entity_poly.type
_entity_poly.pdbx_seq_one_letter_code
_entity_poly.pdbx_strand_id
1 'polypeptide(L)'
;MIPEKVFHQILMLGDSWRVASVDFVEKAQKVTIRVENTPQLWAHEECPHCHGRQIVGYDHAPERQWRHLNVCQLESEIACALPRGQCKACRKVYTVRAPWEGRGPHCTQEFEAFALTLAREMPVAKAGEILGITDHKLWRILFAHVDAAWEDLSWENVVWVGADEMNRKKGHNYLTVFVDLEAKRVLLAVEGKDAGTWERFADQLVAHNGHPKAITQVAIDMSPAYIKGVKENFGNAAIVYDKFHVVSQVTKAVEDVRRKEVRQDAQAREHLEKTCWLWRKNPESWTEREASRWKQLRDKPLVTGLAYAMRLELQRAYAAVSASVARSRFVKWCRWVRTEAEALASGLLEPMRKAAEMVERHMEGILAHWKEGLTTAFLEGLNSLFSATKRKARGYRSSEYQIAMLYFVAGKLEIPYYG
;
A
#
# COMPACT_ATOMS: atom_id res chain seq x y z
N MET A 1 41.56 -27.47 -4.29
CA MET A 1 40.48 -27.09 -5.26
C MET A 1 40.82 -25.70 -5.77
N ILE A 2 40.86 -25.49 -7.10
CA ILE A 2 41.25 -24.22 -7.67
C ILE A 2 40.08 -23.22 -7.44
N PRO A 3 40.33 -22.03 -6.90
CA PRO A 3 39.27 -21.07 -6.55
C PRO A 3 38.27 -20.81 -7.69
N GLU A 4 38.75 -20.74 -8.94
CA GLU A 4 37.92 -20.49 -10.13
C GLU A 4 36.83 -21.58 -10.32
N LYS A 5 37.13 -22.82 -10.09
CA LYS A 5 36.16 -23.94 -10.19
C LYS A 5 35.06 -23.81 -9.13
N VAL A 6 35.41 -23.40 -7.92
CA VAL A 6 34.47 -23.22 -6.83
C VAL A 6 33.50 -22.09 -7.16
N PHE A 7 34.01 -20.92 -7.58
CA PHE A 7 33.17 -19.78 -7.95
C PHE A 7 32.35 -20.07 -9.21
N HIS A 8 32.87 -20.80 -10.17
CA HIS A 8 32.11 -21.23 -11.35
C HIS A 8 30.84 -22.02 -10.95
N GLN A 9 30.99 -22.96 -10.01
CA GLN A 9 29.87 -23.76 -9.51
C GLN A 9 28.90 -22.91 -8.68
N ILE A 10 29.39 -22.07 -7.77
CA ILE A 10 28.55 -21.19 -6.91
C ILE A 10 27.74 -20.20 -7.76
N LEU A 11 28.35 -19.63 -8.79
CA LEU A 11 27.70 -18.67 -9.69
C LEU A 11 26.79 -19.33 -10.74
N MET A 12 26.76 -20.66 -10.83
CA MET A 12 25.92 -21.44 -11.76
C MET A 12 26.05 -20.94 -13.22
N LEU A 13 27.27 -20.62 -13.68
CA LEU A 13 27.50 -19.92 -14.95
C LEU A 13 27.18 -20.74 -16.20
N GLY A 14 27.03 -22.08 -16.09
CA GLY A 14 26.84 -22.96 -17.23
C GLY A 14 28.04 -23.00 -18.15
N ASP A 15 27.90 -23.64 -19.35
CA ASP A 15 29.02 -23.87 -20.26
C ASP A 15 29.38 -22.62 -21.12
N SER A 16 28.49 -21.64 -21.22
CA SER A 16 28.70 -20.45 -22.02
C SER A 16 29.66 -19.42 -21.37
N TRP A 17 29.92 -19.56 -20.09
CA TRP A 17 30.75 -18.66 -19.30
C TRP A 17 31.70 -19.42 -18.39
N ARG A 18 32.84 -18.81 -18.07
CA ARG A 18 33.78 -19.37 -17.11
C ARG A 18 34.41 -18.32 -16.22
N VAL A 19 34.81 -18.67 -15.02
CA VAL A 19 35.62 -17.81 -14.18
C VAL A 19 37.08 -17.90 -14.67
N ALA A 20 37.60 -16.72 -15.06
CA ALA A 20 38.98 -16.61 -15.55
C ALA A 20 39.98 -16.41 -14.41
N SER A 21 39.64 -15.58 -13.43
CA SER A 21 40.43 -15.35 -12.22
C SER A 21 39.56 -14.91 -11.04
N VAL A 22 40.09 -15.08 -9.84
CA VAL A 22 39.52 -14.57 -8.59
C VAL A 22 40.59 -13.75 -7.89
N ASP A 23 40.43 -12.45 -7.88
CA ASP A 23 41.36 -11.50 -7.32
C ASP A 23 40.91 -11.07 -5.92
N PHE A 24 41.76 -11.26 -4.94
CA PHE A 24 41.52 -10.89 -3.56
C PHE A 24 42.34 -9.67 -3.17
N VAL A 25 41.69 -8.59 -2.77
CA VAL A 25 42.34 -7.35 -2.33
C VAL A 25 42.13 -7.18 -0.84
N GLU A 26 43.08 -7.70 -0.04
CA GLU A 26 43.01 -7.74 1.42
C GLU A 26 42.79 -6.37 2.05
N LYS A 27 43.54 -5.36 1.61
CA LYS A 27 43.39 -3.97 2.13
C LYS A 27 42.01 -3.37 1.89
N ALA A 28 41.34 -3.74 0.80
CA ALA A 28 40.02 -3.25 0.44
C ALA A 28 38.88 -4.17 0.95
N GLN A 29 39.21 -5.31 1.56
CA GLN A 29 38.26 -6.33 1.97
C GLN A 29 37.31 -6.72 0.81
N LYS A 30 37.88 -6.93 -0.38
CA LYS A 30 37.13 -7.10 -1.63
C LYS A 30 37.58 -8.32 -2.43
N VAL A 31 36.64 -9.00 -3.04
CA VAL A 31 36.85 -10.10 -4.00
C VAL A 31 36.30 -9.69 -5.36
N THR A 32 37.14 -9.73 -6.39
CA THR A 32 36.72 -9.51 -7.79
C THR A 32 36.79 -10.84 -8.53
N ILE A 33 35.64 -11.30 -9.03
CA ILE A 33 35.52 -12.53 -9.80
C ILE A 33 35.45 -12.14 -11.27
N ARG A 34 36.54 -12.41 -12.01
CA ARG A 34 36.57 -12.14 -13.45
C ARG A 34 35.95 -13.28 -14.22
N VAL A 35 34.95 -12.96 -15.03
CA VAL A 35 34.23 -13.90 -15.86
C VAL A 35 34.46 -13.58 -17.34
N GLU A 36 34.62 -14.60 -18.14
CA GLU A 36 34.72 -14.49 -19.60
C GLU A 36 33.81 -15.51 -20.27
N ASN A 37 33.43 -15.22 -21.53
CA ASN A 37 32.65 -16.16 -22.32
C ASN A 37 33.50 -17.32 -22.85
N THR A 38 32.85 -18.44 -23.06
CA THR A 38 33.44 -19.57 -23.80
C THR A 38 32.95 -19.59 -25.25
N PRO A 39 33.60 -20.37 -26.15
CA PRO A 39 33.11 -20.53 -27.53
C PRO A 39 31.66 -21.05 -27.62
N GLN A 40 31.21 -21.82 -26.61
CA GLN A 40 29.86 -22.39 -26.55
C GLN A 40 28.77 -21.31 -26.49
N LEU A 41 29.08 -20.09 -26.03
CA LEU A 41 28.12 -18.95 -26.00
C LEU A 41 27.42 -18.77 -27.35
N TRP A 42 28.19 -18.79 -28.44
CA TRP A 42 27.66 -18.50 -29.78
C TRP A 42 26.75 -19.60 -30.34
N ALA A 43 26.83 -20.81 -29.80
CA ALA A 43 25.94 -21.92 -30.17
C ALA A 43 24.52 -21.76 -29.57
N HIS A 44 24.39 -21.00 -28.49
CA HIS A 44 23.12 -20.77 -27.78
C HIS A 44 22.54 -19.38 -27.93
N GLU A 45 23.33 -18.44 -28.55
CA GLU A 45 22.95 -17.04 -28.64
C GLU A 45 21.96 -16.81 -29.77
N GLU A 46 21.00 -15.91 -29.54
CA GLU A 46 19.99 -15.49 -30.50
C GLU A 46 20.04 -13.97 -30.70
N CYS A 47 19.93 -13.53 -31.95
CA CYS A 47 19.97 -12.11 -32.28
C CYS A 47 18.75 -11.37 -31.71
N PRO A 48 18.92 -10.34 -30.87
CA PRO A 48 17.82 -9.60 -30.29
C PRO A 48 17.03 -8.76 -31.33
N HIS A 49 17.50 -8.65 -32.56
CA HIS A 49 16.86 -7.84 -33.59
C HIS A 49 16.03 -8.65 -34.58
N CYS A 50 16.46 -9.87 -34.96
CA CYS A 50 15.78 -10.67 -35.97
C CYS A 50 15.60 -12.13 -35.60
N HIS A 51 15.93 -12.49 -34.34
CA HIS A 51 15.84 -13.85 -33.83
C HIS A 51 16.65 -14.91 -34.59
N GLY A 52 17.57 -14.49 -35.41
CA GLY A 52 18.47 -15.38 -36.17
C GLY A 52 19.52 -15.98 -35.22
N ARG A 53 19.85 -17.28 -35.39
CA ARG A 53 20.80 -18.04 -34.57
C ARG A 53 22.20 -18.14 -35.13
N GLN A 54 22.47 -17.54 -36.31
CA GLN A 54 23.81 -17.54 -36.88
C GLN A 54 24.59 -16.32 -36.40
N ILE A 55 25.14 -16.43 -35.21
CA ILE A 55 25.91 -15.39 -34.55
C ILE A 55 27.38 -15.74 -34.56
N VAL A 56 28.24 -14.78 -34.85
CA VAL A 56 29.70 -14.89 -34.74
C VAL A 56 30.22 -13.84 -33.76
N GLY A 57 31.23 -14.21 -32.99
CA GLY A 57 31.93 -13.23 -32.13
C GLY A 57 32.51 -12.09 -32.97
N TYR A 58 32.34 -10.85 -32.52
CA TYR A 58 32.84 -9.64 -33.16
C TYR A 58 34.04 -9.06 -32.38
N ASP A 59 33.80 -8.60 -31.14
CA ASP A 59 34.83 -8.12 -30.23
C ASP A 59 34.24 -8.12 -28.79
N HIS A 60 34.82 -7.34 -27.86
CA HIS A 60 34.33 -7.18 -26.50
C HIS A 60 34.11 -5.71 -26.18
N ALA A 61 33.06 -5.42 -25.42
CA ALA A 61 32.81 -4.14 -24.80
C ALA A 61 33.85 -3.87 -23.68
N PRO A 62 34.04 -2.61 -23.26
CA PRO A 62 34.83 -2.30 -22.07
C PRO A 62 34.38 -3.12 -20.84
N GLU A 63 35.34 -3.51 -20.00
CA GLU A 63 35.06 -4.26 -18.78
C GLU A 63 34.05 -3.49 -17.91
N ARG A 64 33.03 -4.21 -17.46
CA ARG A 64 31.99 -3.73 -16.54
C ARG A 64 32.06 -4.55 -15.25
N GLN A 65 31.58 -3.94 -14.15
CA GLN A 65 31.56 -4.57 -12.84
C GLN A 65 30.14 -4.56 -12.29
N TRP A 66 29.74 -5.63 -11.63
CA TRP A 66 28.45 -5.81 -10.96
C TRP A 66 28.70 -6.21 -9.52
N ARG A 67 28.12 -5.44 -8.58
CA ARG A 67 28.09 -5.79 -7.17
C ARG A 67 27.34 -7.10 -6.98
N HIS A 68 27.99 -8.07 -6.33
CA HIS A 68 27.43 -9.38 -6.01
C HIS A 68 27.27 -9.55 -4.50
N LEU A 69 26.62 -10.64 -4.04
CA LEU A 69 26.53 -11.00 -2.63
C LEU A 69 27.92 -11.12 -2.00
N ASN A 70 28.04 -10.71 -0.75
CA ASN A 70 29.32 -10.83 -0.03
C ASN A 70 29.77 -12.27 0.06
N VAL A 71 31.06 -12.49 -0.12
CA VAL A 71 31.69 -13.77 0.18
C VAL A 71 32.21 -13.68 1.63
N CYS A 72 31.53 -14.33 2.57
CA CYS A 72 31.71 -14.09 4.01
C CYS A 72 31.49 -12.62 4.36
N GLN A 73 32.53 -11.93 4.85
CA GLN A 73 32.46 -10.49 5.16
C GLN A 73 33.07 -9.61 4.07
N LEU A 74 33.56 -10.20 2.98
CA LEU A 74 34.21 -9.49 1.89
C LEU A 74 33.19 -9.02 0.87
N GLU A 75 33.27 -7.76 0.49
CA GLU A 75 32.50 -7.29 -0.67
C GLU A 75 32.93 -8.04 -1.91
N SER A 76 31.98 -8.50 -2.71
CA SER A 76 32.31 -9.17 -3.94
C SER A 76 31.67 -8.51 -5.16
N GLU A 77 32.34 -8.59 -6.28
CA GLU A 77 31.89 -8.13 -7.58
C GLU A 77 32.24 -9.11 -8.67
N ILE A 78 31.40 -9.16 -9.70
CA ILE A 78 31.69 -9.84 -10.94
C ILE A 78 32.20 -8.81 -11.94
N ALA A 79 33.36 -9.05 -12.56
CA ALA A 79 33.93 -8.22 -13.61
C ALA A 79 33.94 -8.99 -14.93
N CYS A 80 33.49 -8.37 -16.00
CA CYS A 80 33.44 -9.00 -17.33
C CYS A 80 33.51 -7.96 -18.45
N ALA A 81 34.34 -8.20 -19.44
CA ALA A 81 34.28 -7.56 -20.75
C ALA A 81 33.27 -8.31 -21.59
N LEU A 82 32.04 -7.79 -21.67
CA LEU A 82 30.94 -8.48 -22.34
C LEU A 82 31.23 -8.66 -23.86
N PRO A 83 31.07 -9.90 -24.39
CA PRO A 83 31.27 -10.16 -25.78
C PRO A 83 30.21 -9.46 -26.65
N ARG A 84 30.62 -8.98 -27.81
CA ARG A 84 29.72 -8.51 -28.86
C ARG A 84 29.62 -9.53 -29.97
N GLY A 85 28.39 -9.81 -30.40
CA GLY A 85 28.11 -10.73 -31.49
C GLY A 85 27.62 -10.01 -32.71
N GLN A 86 27.97 -10.50 -33.89
CA GLN A 86 27.42 -10.06 -35.17
C GLN A 86 26.49 -11.11 -35.74
N CYS A 87 25.26 -10.73 -36.02
CA CYS A 87 24.29 -11.60 -36.67
C CYS A 87 24.56 -11.68 -38.18
N LYS A 88 24.70 -12.89 -38.72
CA LYS A 88 24.93 -13.09 -40.19
C LYS A 88 23.68 -12.75 -41.00
N ALA A 89 22.48 -12.88 -40.48
CA ALA A 89 21.24 -12.60 -41.19
C ALA A 89 20.97 -11.10 -41.33
N CYS A 90 20.93 -10.34 -40.22
CA CYS A 90 20.63 -8.90 -40.25
C CYS A 90 21.87 -7.99 -40.23
N ARG A 91 23.07 -8.55 -40.09
CA ARG A 91 24.39 -7.87 -40.02
C ARG A 91 24.58 -6.88 -38.87
N LYS A 92 23.62 -6.82 -37.92
CA LYS A 92 23.75 -5.96 -36.77
C LYS A 92 24.71 -6.56 -35.74
N VAL A 93 25.44 -5.66 -35.05
CA VAL A 93 26.31 -5.97 -33.93
C VAL A 93 25.57 -5.58 -32.65
N TYR A 94 25.63 -6.45 -31.63
CA TYR A 94 25.02 -6.20 -30.36
C TYR A 94 25.88 -6.78 -29.21
N THR A 95 25.73 -6.24 -28.00
CA THR A 95 26.41 -6.76 -26.82
C THR A 95 25.55 -7.85 -26.17
N VAL A 96 26.16 -8.99 -25.88
CA VAL A 96 25.47 -10.09 -25.15
C VAL A 96 25.14 -9.64 -23.74
N ARG A 97 23.95 -9.96 -23.27
CA ARG A 97 23.53 -9.66 -21.89
C ARG A 97 24.19 -10.67 -20.93
N ALA A 98 24.72 -10.18 -19.81
CA ALA A 98 25.25 -11.04 -18.76
C ALA A 98 24.11 -11.80 -18.07
N PRO A 99 24.22 -13.14 -17.85
CA PRO A 99 23.15 -13.91 -17.21
C PRO A 99 22.93 -13.52 -15.73
N TRP A 100 23.93 -12.94 -15.09
CA TRP A 100 23.85 -12.46 -13.70
C TRP A 100 23.37 -11.01 -13.58
N GLU A 101 23.20 -10.28 -14.67
CA GLU A 101 22.83 -8.84 -14.63
C GLU A 101 21.42 -8.63 -14.11
N GLY A 102 21.29 -7.86 -13.02
CA GLY A 102 20.01 -7.46 -12.43
C GLY A 102 19.28 -6.41 -13.26
N ARG A 103 18.14 -5.95 -12.77
CA ARG A 103 17.33 -4.85 -13.36
C ARG A 103 17.90 -3.47 -13.01
N GLY A 104 18.47 -3.35 -11.81
CA GLY A 104 19.08 -2.12 -11.35
C GLY A 104 20.52 -1.94 -11.84
N PRO A 105 21.13 -0.78 -11.61
CA PRO A 105 22.42 -0.45 -12.17
C PRO A 105 23.56 -1.19 -11.45
N HIS A 106 24.34 -1.93 -12.23
CA HIS A 106 25.59 -2.54 -11.78
C HIS A 106 25.46 -3.44 -10.54
N CYS A 107 24.42 -4.27 -10.48
CA CYS A 107 24.21 -5.28 -9.48
C CYS A 107 23.85 -6.62 -10.14
N THR A 108 24.12 -7.72 -9.45
CA THR A 108 23.64 -9.04 -9.86
C THR A 108 22.22 -9.26 -9.39
N GLN A 109 21.50 -10.19 -10.01
CA GLN A 109 20.13 -10.56 -9.64
C GLN A 109 20.03 -11.02 -8.17
N GLU A 110 21.00 -11.83 -7.73
CA GLU A 110 21.05 -12.34 -6.35
C GLU A 110 21.29 -11.22 -5.33
N PHE A 111 22.15 -10.25 -5.67
CA PHE A 111 22.36 -9.08 -4.82
C PHE A 111 21.09 -8.24 -4.71
N GLU A 112 20.39 -8.02 -5.82
CA GLU A 112 19.15 -7.27 -5.84
C GLU A 112 18.05 -7.97 -5.05
N ALA A 113 17.90 -9.30 -5.21
CA ALA A 113 16.95 -10.09 -4.44
C ALA A 113 17.18 -9.96 -2.93
N PHE A 114 18.44 -10.07 -2.49
CA PHE A 114 18.81 -9.86 -1.09
C PHE A 114 18.56 -8.43 -0.61
N ALA A 115 18.90 -7.45 -1.44
CA ALA A 115 18.68 -6.04 -1.14
C ALA A 115 17.19 -5.69 -0.98
N LEU A 116 16.33 -6.25 -1.83
CA LEU A 116 14.88 -6.10 -1.75
C LEU A 116 14.31 -6.79 -0.50
N THR A 117 14.80 -8.00 -0.18
CA THR A 117 14.42 -8.69 1.07
C THR A 117 14.69 -7.82 2.29
N LEU A 118 15.89 -7.23 2.40
CA LEU A 118 16.22 -6.31 3.49
C LEU A 118 15.37 -5.03 3.48
N ALA A 119 15.14 -4.43 2.30
CA ALA A 119 14.33 -3.21 2.16
C ALA A 119 12.86 -3.43 2.57
N ARG A 120 12.35 -4.66 2.46
CA ARG A 120 11.02 -5.02 2.95
C ARG A 120 10.95 -5.03 4.47
N GLU A 121 12.00 -5.51 5.13
CA GLU A 121 12.03 -5.71 6.58
C GLU A 121 12.51 -4.49 7.37
N MET A 122 13.31 -3.60 6.76
CA MET A 122 13.91 -2.45 7.44
C MET A 122 13.88 -1.17 6.59
N PRO A 123 14.20 0.02 7.18
CA PRO A 123 14.35 1.24 6.39
C PRO A 123 15.39 1.09 5.27
N VAL A 124 15.08 1.60 4.07
CA VAL A 124 15.96 1.51 2.90
C VAL A 124 17.37 2.05 3.19
N ALA A 125 17.48 3.16 3.92
CA ALA A 125 18.78 3.70 4.33
C ALA A 125 19.59 2.70 5.17
N LYS A 126 18.92 2.01 6.12
CA LYS A 126 19.61 1.01 6.96
C LYS A 126 19.98 -0.26 6.19
N ALA A 127 19.12 -0.70 5.28
CA ALA A 127 19.44 -1.79 4.35
C ALA A 127 20.66 -1.42 3.48
N GLY A 128 20.71 -0.18 2.97
CA GLY A 128 21.86 0.33 2.21
C GLY A 128 23.17 0.28 3.00
N GLU A 129 23.17 0.71 4.28
CA GLU A 129 24.34 0.61 5.17
C GLU A 129 24.84 -0.84 5.32
N ILE A 130 23.92 -1.79 5.53
CA ILE A 130 24.26 -3.22 5.68
C ILE A 130 24.86 -3.78 4.39
N LEU A 131 24.34 -3.34 3.24
CA LEU A 131 24.78 -3.79 1.92
C LEU A 131 26.04 -3.10 1.42
N GLY A 132 26.53 -2.05 2.09
CA GLY A 132 27.65 -1.23 1.61
C GLY A 132 27.30 -0.41 0.38
N ILE A 133 26.02 -0.04 0.17
CA ILE A 133 25.58 0.80 -0.95
C ILE A 133 24.79 2.01 -0.44
N THR A 134 24.70 3.06 -1.29
CA THR A 134 23.91 4.24 -0.95
C THR A 134 22.42 3.91 -0.96
N ASP A 135 21.65 4.62 -0.13
CA ASP A 135 20.19 4.54 -0.14
C ASP A 135 19.60 4.88 -1.51
N HIS A 136 20.23 5.82 -2.23
CA HIS A 136 19.84 6.19 -3.59
C HIS A 136 20.00 5.02 -4.59
N LYS A 137 21.09 4.26 -4.49
CA LYS A 137 21.31 3.06 -5.32
C LYS A 137 20.24 1.99 -5.02
N LEU A 138 19.95 1.76 -3.74
CA LEU A 138 18.93 0.79 -3.33
C LEU A 138 17.52 1.21 -3.80
N TRP A 139 17.19 2.49 -3.73
CA TRP A 139 15.93 3.00 -4.29
C TRP A 139 15.83 2.79 -5.79
N ARG A 140 16.91 2.96 -6.55
CA ARG A 140 16.91 2.68 -8.01
C ARG A 140 16.65 1.21 -8.31
N ILE A 141 17.21 0.30 -7.49
CA ILE A 141 16.91 -1.13 -7.58
C ILE A 141 15.42 -1.37 -7.30
N LEU A 142 14.90 -0.80 -6.20
CA LEU A 142 13.51 -0.95 -5.81
C LEU A 142 12.55 -0.46 -6.90
N PHE A 143 12.75 0.75 -7.41
CA PHE A 143 11.94 1.28 -8.51
C PHE A 143 11.97 0.38 -9.74
N ALA A 144 13.15 -0.06 -10.18
CA ALA A 144 13.28 -0.91 -11.37
C ALA A 144 12.50 -2.22 -11.27
N HIS A 145 12.42 -2.80 -10.07
CA HIS A 145 11.64 -4.03 -9.85
C HIS A 145 10.16 -3.76 -9.63
N VAL A 146 9.82 -2.73 -8.87
CA VAL A 146 8.42 -2.38 -8.56
C VAL A 146 7.70 -1.94 -9.82
N ASP A 147 8.30 -1.03 -10.61
CA ASP A 147 7.67 -0.47 -11.81
C ASP A 147 7.44 -1.59 -12.84
N ALA A 148 8.45 -2.41 -13.11
CA ALA A 148 8.30 -3.52 -14.05
C ALA A 148 7.25 -4.55 -13.60
N ALA A 149 7.26 -4.95 -12.32
CA ALA A 149 6.29 -5.92 -11.80
C ALA A 149 4.87 -5.33 -11.72
N TRP A 150 4.74 -4.01 -11.52
CA TRP A 150 3.44 -3.34 -11.52
C TRP A 150 2.88 -3.20 -12.94
N GLU A 151 3.70 -2.84 -13.91
CA GLU A 151 3.33 -2.77 -15.35
C GLU A 151 2.86 -4.11 -15.90
N ASP A 152 3.46 -5.22 -15.45
CA ASP A 152 3.10 -6.59 -15.87
C ASP A 152 1.82 -7.13 -15.20
N LEU A 153 1.23 -6.41 -14.22
CA LEU A 153 0.03 -6.88 -13.53
C LEU A 153 -1.20 -6.84 -14.43
N SER A 154 -1.97 -7.93 -14.44
CA SER A 154 -3.33 -7.94 -14.99
C SER A 154 -4.38 -7.64 -13.91
N TRP A 155 -5.34 -6.77 -14.25
CA TRP A 155 -6.50 -6.44 -13.42
C TRP A 155 -7.82 -6.93 -14.05
N GLU A 156 -7.76 -7.87 -14.98
CA GLU A 156 -8.90 -8.44 -15.69
C GLU A 156 -10.00 -8.95 -14.75
N ASN A 157 -9.59 -9.55 -13.63
CA ASN A 157 -10.51 -10.15 -12.65
C ASN A 157 -10.87 -9.21 -11.49
N VAL A 158 -10.59 -7.92 -11.57
CA VAL A 158 -10.94 -6.96 -10.52
C VAL A 158 -12.43 -6.63 -10.62
N VAL A 159 -13.19 -6.98 -9.59
CA VAL A 159 -14.65 -6.77 -9.52
C VAL A 159 -15.08 -5.97 -8.29
N TRP A 160 -14.27 -6.00 -7.21
CA TRP A 160 -14.53 -5.28 -5.96
C TRP A 160 -13.37 -4.35 -5.62
N VAL A 161 -13.65 -3.08 -5.58
CA VAL A 161 -12.65 -2.03 -5.36
C VAL A 161 -12.91 -1.33 -4.06
N GLY A 162 -11.86 -1.10 -3.29
CA GLY A 162 -11.88 -0.18 -2.16
C GLY A 162 -11.04 1.05 -2.46
N ALA A 163 -11.44 2.21 -1.92
CA ALA A 163 -10.60 3.40 -1.95
C ALA A 163 -10.61 4.12 -0.60
N ASP A 164 -9.44 4.56 -0.17
CA ASP A 164 -9.29 5.32 1.07
C ASP A 164 -8.25 6.43 0.92
N GLU A 165 -8.36 7.46 1.78
CA GLU A 165 -7.44 8.58 1.81
C GLU A 165 -6.27 8.33 2.77
N MET A 166 -5.07 8.61 2.29
CA MET A 166 -3.85 8.54 3.06
C MET A 166 -3.21 9.91 3.21
N ASN A 167 -2.96 10.33 4.43
CA ASN A 167 -2.25 11.59 4.66
C ASN A 167 -0.74 11.41 4.42
N ARG A 168 -0.19 12.14 3.44
CA ARG A 168 1.23 12.11 3.09
C ARG A 168 2.11 12.90 4.07
N LYS A 169 1.75 14.17 4.35
CA LYS A 169 2.47 15.09 5.26
C LYS A 169 1.45 15.92 6.03
N LYS A 170 1.90 16.64 7.08
CA LYS A 170 1.09 17.68 7.71
C LYS A 170 0.66 18.72 6.65
N GLY A 171 -0.64 19.00 6.57
CA GLY A 171 -1.27 19.82 5.53
C GLY A 171 -2.15 18.99 4.61
N HIS A 172 -2.69 19.61 3.55
CA HIS A 172 -3.68 19.00 2.65
C HIS A 172 -3.07 18.14 1.53
N ASN A 173 -2.00 17.40 1.81
CA ASN A 173 -1.37 16.49 0.86
C ASN A 173 -1.88 15.07 1.09
N TYR A 174 -2.80 14.61 0.26
CA TYR A 174 -3.43 13.29 0.33
C TYR A 174 -3.00 12.41 -0.83
N LEU A 175 -2.94 11.10 -0.57
CA LEU A 175 -2.93 10.05 -1.59
C LEU A 175 -4.26 9.32 -1.50
N THR A 176 -4.91 9.09 -2.65
CA THR A 176 -5.99 8.12 -2.76
C THR A 176 -5.38 6.78 -3.13
N VAL A 177 -5.68 5.76 -2.36
CA VAL A 177 -5.20 4.39 -2.58
C VAL A 177 -6.37 3.52 -2.98
N PHE A 178 -6.29 2.92 -4.16
CA PHE A 178 -7.26 1.97 -4.69
C PHE A 178 -6.76 0.55 -4.47
N VAL A 179 -7.65 -0.33 -4.03
CA VAL A 179 -7.33 -1.71 -3.70
C VAL A 179 -8.32 -2.69 -4.32
N ASP A 180 -7.82 -3.84 -4.68
CA ASP A 180 -8.61 -5.02 -4.96
C ASP A 180 -8.98 -5.67 -3.62
N LEU A 181 -10.26 -5.65 -3.27
CA LEU A 181 -10.75 -6.17 -1.99
C LEU A 181 -10.77 -7.70 -1.94
N GLU A 182 -10.90 -8.35 -3.08
CA GLU A 182 -10.93 -9.80 -3.20
C GLU A 182 -9.51 -10.38 -3.15
N ALA A 183 -8.63 -9.90 -4.03
CA ALA A 183 -7.23 -10.31 -4.04
C ALA A 183 -6.44 -9.71 -2.86
N LYS A 184 -6.98 -8.73 -2.14
CA LYS A 184 -6.34 -8.02 -1.02
C LYS A 184 -4.98 -7.46 -1.40
N ARG A 185 -4.95 -6.61 -2.42
CA ARG A 185 -3.74 -5.95 -2.94
C ARG A 185 -4.01 -4.49 -3.29
N VAL A 186 -2.97 -3.68 -3.22
CA VAL A 186 -3.00 -2.32 -3.76
C VAL A 186 -2.93 -2.40 -5.29
N LEU A 187 -3.84 -1.69 -5.95
CA LEU A 187 -3.86 -1.54 -7.41
C LEU A 187 -3.17 -0.24 -7.81
N LEU A 188 -3.65 0.88 -7.28
CA LEU A 188 -3.19 2.22 -7.66
C LEU A 188 -3.11 3.12 -6.42
N ALA A 189 -2.08 3.95 -6.37
CA ALA A 189 -1.99 5.07 -5.44
C ALA A 189 -1.69 6.35 -6.21
N VAL A 190 -2.53 7.37 -6.05
CA VAL A 190 -2.42 8.65 -6.77
C VAL A 190 -2.54 9.84 -5.84
N GLU A 191 -1.88 10.94 -6.19
CA GLU A 191 -2.03 12.19 -5.45
C GLU A 191 -3.42 12.80 -5.69
N GLY A 192 -3.99 13.33 -4.60
CA GLY A 192 -5.30 13.97 -4.60
C GLY A 192 -6.34 13.20 -3.81
N LYS A 193 -7.54 13.78 -3.73
CA LYS A 193 -8.73 13.23 -3.10
C LYS A 193 -10.02 13.73 -3.75
N ASP A 194 -9.94 14.13 -5.00
CA ASP A 194 -11.03 14.64 -5.81
C ASP A 194 -11.63 13.55 -6.71
N ALA A 195 -12.68 13.89 -7.45
CA ALA A 195 -13.32 12.97 -8.40
C ALA A 195 -12.38 12.56 -9.53
N GLY A 196 -11.40 13.39 -9.91
CA GLY A 196 -10.42 13.08 -10.96
C GLY A 196 -9.47 11.94 -10.60
N THR A 197 -9.34 11.56 -9.30
CA THR A 197 -8.58 10.37 -8.92
C THR A 197 -9.25 9.10 -9.43
N TRP A 198 -10.58 9.10 -9.55
CA TRP A 198 -11.37 7.98 -10.05
C TRP A 198 -11.26 7.80 -11.57
N GLU A 199 -11.18 8.91 -12.31
CA GLU A 199 -10.89 8.89 -13.75
C GLU A 199 -9.53 8.26 -14.01
N ARG A 200 -8.49 8.72 -13.30
CA ARG A 200 -7.14 8.13 -13.40
C ARG A 200 -7.12 6.64 -13.04
N PHE A 201 -7.92 6.22 -12.06
CA PHE A 201 -8.05 4.79 -11.73
C PHE A 201 -8.75 4.01 -12.86
N ALA A 202 -9.80 4.56 -13.45
CA ALA A 202 -10.49 3.92 -14.57
C ALA A 202 -9.56 3.76 -15.80
N ASP A 203 -8.73 4.76 -16.12
CA ASP A 203 -7.74 4.69 -17.18
C ASP A 203 -6.69 3.60 -16.91
N GLN A 204 -6.17 3.54 -15.70
CA GLN A 204 -5.20 2.51 -15.30
C GLN A 204 -5.83 1.10 -15.28
N LEU A 205 -7.09 0.99 -14.85
CA LEU A 205 -7.81 -0.28 -14.90
C LEU A 205 -7.85 -0.83 -16.33
N VAL A 206 -8.16 0.02 -17.32
CA VAL A 206 -8.17 -0.36 -18.74
C VAL A 206 -6.76 -0.68 -19.24
N ALA A 207 -5.76 0.10 -18.86
CA ALA A 207 -4.36 -0.15 -19.25
C ALA A 207 -3.85 -1.51 -18.77
N HIS A 208 -4.36 -2.00 -17.64
CA HIS A 208 -4.05 -3.32 -17.06
C HIS A 208 -5.08 -4.40 -17.41
N ASN A 209 -5.77 -4.29 -18.53
CA ASN A 209 -6.75 -5.25 -19.05
C ASN A 209 -8.03 -5.41 -18.21
N GLY A 210 -8.29 -4.52 -17.24
CA GLY A 210 -9.53 -4.51 -16.49
C GLY A 210 -10.65 -3.75 -17.21
N HIS A 211 -11.87 -3.90 -16.72
CA HIS A 211 -13.05 -3.30 -17.35
C HIS A 211 -13.88 -2.52 -16.32
N PRO A 212 -14.08 -1.18 -16.47
CA PRO A 212 -14.90 -0.40 -15.54
C PRO A 212 -16.32 -0.95 -15.33
N LYS A 213 -16.92 -1.56 -16.36
CA LYS A 213 -18.25 -2.18 -16.27
C LYS A 213 -18.25 -3.50 -15.49
N ALA A 214 -17.11 -4.15 -15.30
CA ALA A 214 -16.97 -5.37 -14.51
C ALA A 214 -16.92 -5.08 -13.00
N ILE A 215 -16.66 -3.83 -12.61
CA ILE A 215 -16.69 -3.43 -11.21
C ILE A 215 -18.13 -3.44 -10.72
N THR A 216 -18.43 -4.35 -9.80
CA THR A 216 -19.78 -4.52 -9.23
C THR A 216 -19.94 -3.82 -7.89
N GLN A 217 -18.86 -3.61 -7.16
CA GLN A 217 -18.87 -2.98 -5.83
C GLN A 217 -17.69 -2.07 -5.62
N VAL A 218 -17.97 -0.93 -4.96
CA VAL A 218 -16.96 0.03 -4.58
C VAL A 218 -17.14 0.43 -3.12
N ALA A 219 -16.16 0.11 -2.28
CA ALA A 219 -16.11 0.49 -0.87
C ALA A 219 -15.37 1.81 -0.70
N ILE A 220 -16.05 2.82 -0.19
CA ILE A 220 -15.52 4.19 0.02
C ILE A 220 -16.03 4.79 1.32
N ASP A 221 -15.44 5.93 1.70
CA ASP A 221 -16.04 6.83 2.66
C ASP A 221 -17.24 7.59 2.04
N MET A 222 -17.91 8.42 2.84
CA MET A 222 -19.06 9.20 2.38
C MET A 222 -18.65 10.55 1.77
N SER A 223 -17.44 10.67 1.23
CA SER A 223 -16.97 11.87 0.54
C SER A 223 -17.79 12.15 -0.71
N PRO A 224 -18.37 13.36 -0.87
CA PRO A 224 -19.11 13.72 -2.07
C PRO A 224 -18.27 13.60 -3.35
N ALA A 225 -16.96 13.87 -3.27
CA ALA A 225 -16.03 13.75 -4.38
C ALA A 225 -15.89 12.30 -4.84
N TYR A 226 -15.75 11.36 -3.89
CA TYR A 226 -15.66 9.92 -4.19
C TYR A 226 -16.97 9.38 -4.74
N ILE A 227 -18.11 9.73 -4.11
CA ILE A 227 -19.43 9.34 -4.61
C ILE A 227 -19.65 9.81 -6.05
N LYS A 228 -19.24 11.05 -6.37
CA LYS A 228 -19.30 11.59 -7.73
C LYS A 228 -18.40 10.79 -8.67
N GLY A 229 -17.13 10.59 -8.31
CA GLY A 229 -16.16 9.87 -9.14
C GLY A 229 -16.60 8.44 -9.44
N VAL A 230 -17.14 7.71 -8.44
CA VAL A 230 -17.69 6.35 -8.65
C VAL A 230 -18.86 6.37 -9.62
N LYS A 231 -19.82 7.29 -9.44
CA LYS A 231 -21.01 7.36 -10.32
C LYS A 231 -20.66 7.70 -11.77
N GLU A 232 -19.64 8.53 -11.99
CA GLU A 232 -19.21 8.96 -13.32
C GLU A 232 -18.42 7.86 -14.05
N ASN A 233 -17.59 7.09 -13.34
CA ASN A 233 -16.67 6.14 -13.96
C ASN A 233 -17.13 4.67 -13.83
N PHE A 234 -17.92 4.34 -12.78
CA PHE A 234 -18.31 2.98 -12.42
C PHE A 234 -19.83 2.89 -12.16
N GLY A 235 -20.64 3.35 -13.13
CA GLY A 235 -22.08 3.51 -12.97
C GLY A 235 -22.85 2.23 -12.63
N ASN A 236 -22.28 1.04 -12.88
CA ASN A 236 -22.87 -0.25 -12.54
C ASN A 236 -22.54 -0.70 -11.10
N ALA A 237 -21.58 -0.05 -10.45
CA ALA A 237 -21.10 -0.48 -9.15
C ALA A 237 -22.02 -0.04 -8.01
N ALA A 238 -22.31 -0.95 -7.10
CA ALA A 238 -22.95 -0.62 -5.84
C ALA A 238 -21.92 0.04 -4.90
N ILE A 239 -22.26 1.22 -4.38
CA ILE A 239 -21.43 1.89 -3.38
C ILE A 239 -21.69 1.26 -2.02
N VAL A 240 -20.62 0.83 -1.35
CA VAL A 240 -20.63 0.32 0.03
C VAL A 240 -19.90 1.31 0.93
N TYR A 241 -20.55 1.79 1.98
CA TYR A 241 -19.89 2.67 2.93
C TYR A 241 -19.26 1.90 4.08
N ASP A 242 -18.01 2.23 4.34
CA ASP A 242 -17.26 1.63 5.42
C ASP A 242 -17.89 1.96 6.80
N LYS A 243 -18.20 0.90 7.55
CA LYS A 243 -18.73 0.98 8.93
C LYS A 243 -17.89 1.89 9.82
N PHE A 244 -16.56 1.80 9.72
CA PHE A 244 -15.65 2.60 10.54
C PHE A 244 -15.87 4.10 10.30
N HIS A 245 -16.01 4.51 9.03
CA HIS A 245 -16.23 5.90 8.68
C HIS A 245 -17.61 6.41 9.18
N VAL A 246 -18.66 5.60 9.07
CA VAL A 246 -20.00 5.95 9.61
C VAL A 246 -19.93 6.15 11.12
N VAL A 247 -19.36 5.20 11.86
CA VAL A 247 -19.21 5.28 13.32
C VAL A 247 -18.31 6.44 13.74
N SER A 248 -17.26 6.72 12.98
CA SER A 248 -16.34 7.84 13.21
C SER A 248 -17.05 9.20 13.11
N GLN A 249 -17.91 9.39 12.10
CA GLN A 249 -18.71 10.62 11.95
C GLN A 249 -19.66 10.82 13.14
N VAL A 250 -20.32 9.76 13.59
CA VAL A 250 -21.19 9.84 14.77
C VAL A 250 -20.37 10.09 16.06
N THR A 251 -19.18 9.50 16.18
CA THR A 251 -18.27 9.76 17.30
C THR A 251 -17.81 11.22 17.32
N LYS A 252 -17.55 11.81 16.14
CA LYS A 252 -17.26 13.23 16.00
C LYS A 252 -18.43 14.09 16.44
N ALA A 253 -19.66 13.72 16.05
CA ALA A 253 -20.87 14.41 16.47
C ALA A 253 -21.04 14.43 18.02
N VAL A 254 -20.73 13.32 18.69
CA VAL A 254 -20.71 13.26 20.18
C VAL A 254 -19.70 14.26 20.75
N GLU A 255 -18.50 14.32 20.20
CA GLU A 255 -17.47 15.28 20.65
C GLU A 255 -17.90 16.74 20.41
N ASP A 256 -18.58 17.01 19.29
CA ASP A 256 -19.10 18.34 18.99
C ASP A 256 -20.24 18.73 19.95
N VAL A 257 -21.11 17.79 20.36
CA VAL A 257 -22.09 17.98 21.43
C VAL A 257 -21.37 18.34 22.74
N ARG A 258 -20.37 17.52 23.15
CA ARG A 258 -19.61 17.77 24.36
C ARG A 258 -18.97 19.16 24.38
N ARG A 259 -18.35 19.59 23.28
CA ARG A 259 -17.72 20.90 23.17
C ARG A 259 -18.72 22.04 23.27
N LYS A 260 -19.92 21.88 22.71
CA LYS A 260 -21.01 22.87 22.83
C LYS A 260 -21.51 22.95 24.25
N GLU A 261 -21.78 21.80 24.89
CA GLU A 261 -22.28 21.72 26.27
C GLU A 261 -21.29 22.35 27.26
N VAL A 262 -19.99 22.06 27.14
CA VAL A 262 -18.91 22.69 27.94
C VAL A 262 -18.88 24.23 27.80
N ARG A 263 -19.27 24.75 26.64
CA ARG A 263 -19.28 26.20 26.40
C ARG A 263 -20.54 26.90 26.92
N GLN A 264 -21.67 26.19 26.93
CA GLN A 264 -22.97 26.77 27.24
C GLN A 264 -23.37 26.59 28.71
N ASP A 265 -22.83 25.57 29.38
CA ASP A 265 -23.21 25.22 30.76
C ASP A 265 -21.96 25.10 31.66
N ALA A 266 -21.88 25.97 32.66
CA ALA A 266 -20.78 26.01 33.62
C ALA A 266 -20.73 24.75 34.51
N GLN A 267 -21.88 24.18 34.89
CA GLN A 267 -21.93 22.95 35.70
C GLN A 267 -21.51 21.75 34.84
N ALA A 268 -21.99 21.66 33.61
CA ALA A 268 -21.56 20.63 32.67
C ALA A 268 -20.05 20.73 32.37
N ARG A 269 -19.49 21.94 32.28
CA ARG A 269 -18.04 22.14 32.10
C ARG A 269 -17.22 21.41 33.18
N GLU A 270 -17.55 21.61 34.45
CA GLU A 270 -16.84 20.96 35.55
C GLU A 270 -16.81 19.42 35.45
N HIS A 271 -17.88 18.86 34.91
CA HIS A 271 -18.01 17.42 34.71
C HIS A 271 -17.32 16.92 33.42
N LEU A 272 -17.36 17.69 32.34
CA LEU A 272 -16.97 17.27 30.99
C LEU A 272 -15.54 17.68 30.59
N GLU A 273 -14.88 18.56 31.34
CA GLU A 273 -13.47 18.88 31.08
C GLU A 273 -12.58 17.65 31.17
N LYS A 274 -11.61 17.54 30.24
CA LYS A 274 -10.63 16.44 30.18
C LYS A 274 -11.25 15.03 30.01
N THR A 275 -12.51 14.94 29.56
CA THR A 275 -13.22 13.65 29.38
C THR A 275 -13.33 13.23 27.90
N CYS A 276 -12.72 13.92 26.94
CA CYS A 276 -12.92 13.67 25.51
C CYS A 276 -12.63 12.20 25.08
N TRP A 277 -11.65 11.56 25.69
CA TRP A 277 -11.30 10.17 25.38
C TRP A 277 -12.32 9.16 25.87
N LEU A 278 -13.03 9.44 26.98
CA LEU A 278 -14.09 8.60 27.52
C LEU A 278 -15.21 8.39 26.49
N TRP A 279 -15.64 9.47 25.82
CA TRP A 279 -16.76 9.48 24.88
C TRP A 279 -16.43 8.90 23.50
N ARG A 280 -15.14 8.73 23.21
CA ARG A 280 -14.67 8.16 21.94
C ARG A 280 -14.50 6.65 21.99
N LYS A 281 -14.31 6.10 23.16
CA LYS A 281 -14.11 4.66 23.38
C LYS A 281 -15.43 3.95 23.65
N ASN A 282 -15.44 2.64 23.42
CA ASN A 282 -16.49 1.77 23.89
C ASN A 282 -16.21 1.37 25.36
N PRO A 283 -17.25 1.00 26.14
CA PRO A 283 -17.10 0.62 27.54
C PRO A 283 -16.08 -0.50 27.77
N GLU A 284 -16.00 -1.46 26.83
CA GLU A 284 -15.09 -2.61 26.89
C GLU A 284 -13.60 -2.20 26.75
N SER A 285 -13.35 -1.01 26.19
CA SER A 285 -12.01 -0.48 25.97
C SER A 285 -11.59 0.58 26.97
N TRP A 286 -12.37 0.80 28.03
CA TRP A 286 -12.03 1.75 29.07
C TRP A 286 -10.96 1.21 30.00
N THR A 287 -10.03 2.09 30.38
CA THR A 287 -9.16 1.86 31.54
C THR A 287 -9.97 1.92 32.83
N GLU A 288 -9.44 1.38 33.93
CA GLU A 288 -10.09 1.46 35.24
C GLU A 288 -10.41 2.90 35.68
N ARG A 289 -9.52 3.84 35.34
CA ARG A 289 -9.72 5.27 35.57
C ARG A 289 -10.90 5.83 34.78
N GLU A 290 -11.03 5.45 33.51
CA GLU A 290 -12.14 5.88 32.64
C GLU A 290 -13.46 5.25 33.11
N ALA A 291 -13.47 3.98 33.50
CA ALA A 291 -14.63 3.32 34.06
C ALA A 291 -15.09 3.95 35.39
N SER A 292 -14.15 4.31 36.26
CA SER A 292 -14.45 5.02 37.52
C SER A 292 -15.00 6.42 37.22
N ARG A 293 -14.45 7.13 36.23
CA ARG A 293 -14.98 8.44 35.82
C ARG A 293 -16.39 8.34 35.24
N TRP A 294 -16.66 7.30 34.44
CA TRP A 294 -18.01 7.05 33.91
C TRP A 294 -19.03 6.84 35.00
N LYS A 295 -18.74 6.09 36.07
CA LYS A 295 -19.63 5.88 37.22
C LYS A 295 -20.06 7.20 37.90
N GLN A 296 -19.19 8.22 37.90
CA GLN A 296 -19.49 9.54 38.42
C GLN A 296 -20.36 10.42 37.49
N LEU A 297 -20.30 10.13 36.16
CA LEU A 297 -20.95 10.95 35.13
C LEU A 297 -22.30 10.38 34.67
N ARG A 298 -22.48 9.04 34.70
CA ARG A 298 -23.64 8.37 34.08
C ARG A 298 -24.99 8.84 34.60
N ASP A 299 -25.05 9.27 35.89
CA ASP A 299 -26.28 9.70 36.55
C ASP A 299 -26.45 11.23 36.50
N LYS A 300 -25.58 11.95 35.80
CA LYS A 300 -25.68 13.39 35.64
C LYS A 300 -26.54 13.70 34.38
N PRO A 301 -27.34 14.78 34.39
CA PRO A 301 -28.20 15.16 33.28
C PRO A 301 -27.37 15.82 32.16
N LEU A 302 -26.42 15.07 31.58
CA LEU A 302 -25.52 15.54 30.55
C LEU A 302 -26.05 15.17 29.16
N VAL A 303 -26.19 16.15 28.29
CA VAL A 303 -26.57 15.93 26.87
C VAL A 303 -25.50 15.11 26.15
N THR A 304 -24.24 15.29 26.51
CA THR A 304 -23.12 14.46 26.03
C THR A 304 -23.34 12.96 26.37
N GLY A 305 -23.89 12.67 27.56
CA GLY A 305 -24.23 11.29 27.96
C GLY A 305 -25.30 10.67 27.05
N LEU A 306 -26.33 11.45 26.69
CA LEU A 306 -27.37 11.03 25.75
C LEU A 306 -26.79 10.82 24.35
N ALA A 307 -25.98 11.76 23.85
CA ALA A 307 -25.32 11.62 22.54
C ALA A 307 -24.41 10.37 22.50
N TYR A 308 -23.73 10.06 23.59
CA TYR A 308 -22.91 8.83 23.71
C TYR A 308 -23.75 7.57 23.67
N ALA A 309 -24.89 7.54 24.36
CA ALA A 309 -25.83 6.41 24.29
C ALA A 309 -26.34 6.21 22.84
N MET A 310 -26.66 7.29 22.13
CA MET A 310 -27.01 7.24 20.71
C MET A 310 -25.90 6.63 19.87
N ARG A 311 -24.63 7.01 20.10
CA ARG A 311 -23.50 6.42 19.39
C ARG A 311 -23.39 4.90 19.64
N LEU A 312 -23.53 4.46 20.87
CA LEU A 312 -23.46 3.04 21.20
C LEU A 312 -24.62 2.25 20.55
N GLU A 313 -25.81 2.82 20.50
CA GLU A 313 -26.96 2.17 19.85
C GLU A 313 -26.78 2.07 18.33
N LEU A 314 -26.20 3.08 17.67
CA LEU A 314 -25.80 2.98 16.27
C LEU A 314 -24.85 1.79 16.03
N GLN A 315 -23.86 1.61 16.90
CA GLN A 315 -22.92 0.50 16.77
C GLN A 315 -23.63 -0.87 16.96
N ARG A 316 -24.63 -0.96 17.86
CA ARG A 316 -25.43 -2.17 18.02
C ARG A 316 -26.27 -2.48 16.77
N ALA A 317 -26.67 -1.45 16.00
CA ALA A 317 -27.37 -1.67 14.75
C ALA A 317 -26.52 -2.46 13.73
N TYR A 318 -25.21 -2.28 13.74
CA TYR A 318 -24.27 -3.06 12.91
C TYR A 318 -24.12 -4.53 13.33
N ALA A 319 -24.56 -4.92 14.52
CA ALA A 319 -24.62 -6.32 14.95
C ALA A 319 -25.91 -7.03 14.49
N ALA A 320 -26.66 -6.45 13.57
CA ALA A 320 -27.86 -7.06 13.01
C ALA A 320 -27.49 -8.28 12.14
N VAL A 321 -28.34 -9.30 12.18
CA VAL A 321 -28.15 -10.56 11.44
C VAL A 321 -28.50 -10.45 9.94
N SER A 322 -29.17 -9.37 9.54
CA SER A 322 -29.58 -9.16 8.13
C SER A 322 -29.76 -7.66 7.82
N ALA A 323 -29.72 -7.32 6.54
CA ALA A 323 -29.95 -5.96 6.05
C ALA A 323 -31.32 -5.41 6.46
N SER A 324 -32.38 -6.24 6.47
CA SER A 324 -33.73 -5.82 6.87
C SER A 324 -33.81 -5.45 8.35
N VAL A 325 -33.19 -6.26 9.21
CA VAL A 325 -33.10 -5.99 10.65
C VAL A 325 -32.24 -4.74 10.90
N ALA A 326 -31.11 -4.60 10.20
CA ALA A 326 -30.26 -3.42 10.26
C ALA A 326 -31.01 -2.15 9.86
N ARG A 327 -31.72 -2.17 8.73
CA ARG A 327 -32.58 -1.07 8.26
C ARG A 327 -33.57 -0.64 9.35
N SER A 328 -34.30 -1.60 9.92
CA SER A 328 -35.25 -1.30 10.99
C SER A 328 -34.59 -0.61 12.20
N ARG A 329 -33.40 -1.08 12.61
CA ARG A 329 -32.63 -0.48 13.72
C ARG A 329 -32.13 0.92 13.38
N PHE A 330 -31.59 1.15 12.19
CA PHE A 330 -31.13 2.47 11.75
C PHE A 330 -32.27 3.46 11.64
N VAL A 331 -33.43 3.08 11.10
CA VAL A 331 -34.61 3.93 11.02
C VAL A 331 -35.11 4.31 12.40
N LYS A 332 -35.17 3.36 13.33
CA LYS A 332 -35.56 3.62 14.74
C LYS A 332 -34.55 4.56 15.42
N TRP A 333 -33.26 4.35 15.17
CA TRP A 333 -32.20 5.19 15.68
C TRP A 333 -32.30 6.63 15.16
N CYS A 334 -32.48 6.82 13.86
CA CYS A 334 -32.63 8.14 13.27
C CYS A 334 -33.86 8.88 13.81
N ARG A 335 -34.97 8.18 13.99
CA ARG A 335 -36.18 8.74 14.60
C ARG A 335 -35.91 9.18 16.05
N TRP A 336 -35.30 8.32 16.84
CA TRP A 336 -34.95 8.64 18.24
C TRP A 336 -34.07 9.89 18.33
N VAL A 337 -32.98 9.96 17.55
CA VAL A 337 -32.09 11.12 17.52
C VAL A 337 -32.83 12.41 17.19
N ARG A 338 -33.73 12.38 16.20
CA ARG A 338 -34.51 13.56 15.82
C ARG A 338 -35.48 13.99 16.91
N THR A 339 -36.24 13.05 17.47
CA THR A 339 -37.20 13.34 18.54
C THR A 339 -36.52 14.02 19.73
N GLU A 340 -35.36 13.49 20.17
CA GLU A 340 -34.60 14.10 21.28
C GLU A 340 -33.99 15.46 20.90
N ALA A 341 -33.53 15.62 19.66
CA ALA A 341 -32.97 16.89 19.21
C ALA A 341 -34.04 17.98 19.10
N GLU A 342 -35.26 17.65 18.70
CA GLU A 342 -36.42 18.56 18.65
C GLU A 342 -36.93 18.91 20.06
N ALA A 343 -36.96 17.92 20.97
CA ALA A 343 -37.37 18.13 22.36
C ALA A 343 -36.39 19.03 23.14
N LEU A 344 -35.12 19.07 22.75
CA LEU A 344 -34.08 19.83 23.43
C LEU A 344 -33.93 21.23 22.81
N ALA A 345 -34.62 22.22 23.38
CA ALA A 345 -34.64 23.62 22.86
C ALA A 345 -33.23 24.26 22.77
N SER A 346 -32.23 23.76 23.49
CA SER A 346 -30.85 24.28 23.52
C SER A 346 -30.09 24.15 22.22
N GLY A 347 -30.51 23.26 21.29
CA GLY A 347 -29.81 22.95 20.06
C GLY A 347 -28.48 22.20 20.25
N LEU A 348 -28.22 21.69 21.48
CA LEU A 348 -26.99 20.93 21.78
C LEU A 348 -26.87 19.65 20.95
N LEU A 349 -28.00 18.97 20.65
CA LEU A 349 -28.03 17.74 19.86
C LEU A 349 -27.99 17.96 18.34
N GLU A 350 -27.88 19.19 17.86
CA GLU A 350 -27.80 19.48 16.41
C GLU A 350 -26.70 18.69 15.68
N PRO A 351 -25.49 18.45 16.24
CA PRO A 351 -24.51 17.57 15.60
C PRO A 351 -25.02 16.14 15.41
N MET A 352 -25.78 15.62 16.36
CA MET A 352 -26.36 14.26 16.28
C MET A 352 -27.51 14.21 15.26
N ARG A 353 -28.33 15.25 15.16
CA ARG A 353 -29.38 15.39 14.13
C ARG A 353 -28.78 15.34 12.72
N LYS A 354 -27.70 16.09 12.49
CA LYS A 354 -26.95 16.03 11.21
C LYS A 354 -26.36 14.66 10.93
N ALA A 355 -25.88 13.97 11.96
CA ALA A 355 -25.38 12.62 11.81
C ALA A 355 -26.52 11.63 11.43
N ALA A 356 -27.72 11.80 11.99
CA ALA A 356 -28.89 10.99 11.61
C ALA A 356 -29.32 11.25 10.14
N GLU A 357 -29.33 12.50 9.71
CA GLU A 357 -29.59 12.86 8.30
C GLU A 357 -28.57 12.26 7.34
N MET A 358 -27.29 12.22 7.72
CA MET A 358 -26.23 11.57 6.96
C MET A 358 -26.50 10.06 6.84
N VAL A 359 -26.83 9.37 7.95
CA VAL A 359 -27.16 7.94 7.94
C VAL A 359 -28.36 7.66 7.03
N GLU A 360 -29.40 8.47 7.08
CA GLU A 360 -30.57 8.30 6.21
C GLU A 360 -30.25 8.51 4.74
N ARG A 361 -29.52 9.57 4.41
CA ARG A 361 -29.10 9.87 3.04
C ARG A 361 -28.29 8.74 2.41
N HIS A 362 -27.47 8.07 3.21
CA HIS A 362 -26.56 7.02 2.76
C HIS A 362 -27.01 5.60 3.13
N MET A 363 -28.29 5.43 3.53
CA MET A 363 -28.84 4.18 4.05
C MET A 363 -28.57 2.99 3.15
N GLU A 364 -28.77 3.09 1.84
CA GLU A 364 -28.61 1.97 0.90
C GLU A 364 -27.15 1.49 0.85
N GLY A 365 -26.18 2.38 0.80
CA GLY A 365 -24.76 2.03 0.81
C GLY A 365 -24.29 1.51 2.18
N ILE A 366 -24.90 1.97 3.28
CA ILE A 366 -24.64 1.42 4.62
C ILE A 366 -25.16 -0.02 4.70
N LEU A 367 -26.35 -0.28 4.16
CA LEU A 367 -26.99 -1.60 4.15
C LEU A 367 -26.36 -2.59 3.18
N ALA A 368 -25.61 -2.10 2.18
CA ALA A 368 -24.85 -2.96 1.26
C ALA A 368 -23.82 -3.83 1.99
N HIS A 369 -23.36 -3.43 3.18
CA HIS A 369 -22.51 -4.22 4.06
C HIS A 369 -23.05 -5.64 4.35
N TRP A 370 -24.39 -5.82 4.41
CA TRP A 370 -25.00 -7.13 4.69
C TRP A 370 -25.31 -7.95 3.43
N LYS A 371 -25.22 -7.37 2.25
CA LYS A 371 -25.68 -8.06 1.03
C LYS A 371 -24.66 -9.08 0.52
N GLU A 372 -23.36 -8.85 0.74
CA GLU A 372 -22.34 -9.60 0.02
C GLU A 372 -21.06 -9.93 0.83
N GLY A 373 -21.09 -9.81 2.16
CA GLY A 373 -19.98 -10.24 3.03
C GLY A 373 -18.68 -9.44 2.87
N LEU A 374 -18.73 -8.29 2.19
CA LEU A 374 -17.59 -7.39 2.06
C LEU A 374 -17.15 -6.85 3.42
N THR A 375 -15.96 -7.22 3.84
CA THR A 375 -15.33 -6.61 5.01
C THR A 375 -14.35 -5.54 4.57
N THR A 376 -14.54 -4.32 5.04
CA THR A 376 -13.57 -3.22 4.91
C THR A 376 -12.36 -3.40 5.83
N ALA A 377 -12.31 -4.51 6.58
CA ALA A 377 -11.20 -4.85 7.49
C ALA A 377 -9.84 -4.86 6.77
N PHE A 378 -9.81 -5.18 5.47
CA PHE A 378 -8.59 -5.11 4.69
C PHE A 378 -8.09 -3.66 4.53
N LEU A 379 -8.98 -2.69 4.29
CA LEU A 379 -8.63 -1.26 4.22
C LEU A 379 -8.05 -0.75 5.55
N GLU A 380 -8.66 -1.14 6.68
CA GLU A 380 -8.14 -0.80 8.01
C GLU A 380 -6.76 -1.42 8.26
N GLY A 381 -6.57 -2.69 7.87
CA GLY A 381 -5.29 -3.40 7.92
C GLY A 381 -4.22 -2.71 7.08
N LEU A 382 -4.55 -2.28 5.86
CA LEU A 382 -3.66 -1.52 4.99
C LEU A 382 -3.26 -0.18 5.61
N ASN A 383 -4.20 0.57 6.16
CA ASN A 383 -3.90 1.84 6.83
C ASN A 383 -2.95 1.67 8.00
N SER A 384 -3.08 0.58 8.76
CA SER A 384 -2.15 0.21 9.83
C SER A 384 -0.76 -0.12 9.28
N LEU A 385 -0.68 -0.97 8.25
CA LEU A 385 0.56 -1.34 7.56
C LEU A 385 1.29 -0.11 7.01
N PHE A 386 0.58 0.77 6.33
CA PHE A 386 1.15 1.99 5.74
C PHE A 386 1.63 2.96 6.80
N SER A 387 0.89 3.12 7.90
CA SER A 387 1.31 3.94 9.03
C SER A 387 2.58 3.38 9.68
N ALA A 388 2.70 2.06 9.82
CA ALA A 388 3.89 1.39 10.32
C ALA A 388 5.08 1.59 9.38
N THR A 389 4.90 1.37 8.07
CA THR A 389 5.92 1.55 7.03
C THR A 389 6.43 2.98 6.98
N LYS A 390 5.52 3.97 7.04
CA LYS A 390 5.86 5.40 7.08
C LYS A 390 6.63 5.78 8.35
N ARG A 391 6.25 5.26 9.53
CA ARG A 391 6.98 5.48 10.79
C ARG A 391 8.37 4.87 10.74
N LYS A 392 8.49 3.63 10.22
CA LYS A 392 9.75 2.93 10.02
C LYS A 392 10.71 3.75 9.14
N ALA A 393 10.22 4.27 8.01
CA ALA A 393 10.99 5.11 7.09
C ALA A 393 11.29 6.53 7.62
N ARG A 394 10.68 6.96 8.74
CA ARG A 394 10.71 8.36 9.24
C ARG A 394 10.24 9.40 8.21
N GLY A 395 9.39 8.97 7.26
CA GLY A 395 8.87 9.75 6.15
C GLY A 395 9.58 9.46 4.82
N TYR A 396 9.00 9.96 3.74
CA TYR A 396 9.52 9.81 2.37
C TYR A 396 9.86 11.16 1.75
N ARG A 397 10.86 11.21 0.86
CA ARG A 397 11.31 12.44 0.18
C ARG A 397 10.21 13.00 -0.72
N SER A 398 9.56 12.15 -1.52
CA SER A 398 8.47 12.51 -2.42
C SER A 398 7.32 11.49 -2.32
N SER A 399 6.19 11.77 -3.02
CA SER A 399 5.09 10.83 -3.20
C SER A 399 5.50 9.56 -3.92
N GLU A 400 6.35 9.68 -4.94
CA GLU A 400 6.83 8.55 -5.74
C GLU A 400 7.47 7.48 -4.86
N TYR A 401 8.37 7.86 -3.95
CA TYR A 401 8.99 6.95 -2.98
C TYR A 401 7.97 6.28 -2.08
N GLN A 402 6.95 7.03 -1.66
CA GLN A 402 5.88 6.48 -0.85
C GLN A 402 5.02 5.51 -1.65
N ILE A 403 4.63 5.86 -2.88
CA ILE A 403 3.82 5.03 -3.78
C ILE A 403 4.56 3.74 -4.12
N ALA A 404 5.83 3.82 -4.53
CA ALA A 404 6.64 2.64 -4.81
C ALA A 404 6.71 1.69 -3.60
N MET A 405 6.88 2.23 -2.39
CA MET A 405 6.88 1.42 -1.17
C MET A 405 5.49 0.82 -0.88
N LEU A 406 4.39 1.50 -1.18
CA LEU A 406 3.04 0.95 -1.05
C LEU A 406 2.86 -0.27 -1.97
N TYR A 407 3.26 -0.15 -3.23
CA TYR A 407 3.23 -1.26 -4.18
C TYR A 407 4.14 -2.40 -3.72
N PHE A 408 5.35 -2.08 -3.28
CA PHE A 408 6.33 -3.06 -2.80
C PHE A 408 5.82 -3.91 -1.62
N VAL A 409 5.13 -3.29 -0.65
CA VAL A 409 4.68 -4.00 0.56
C VAL A 409 3.28 -4.58 0.46
N ALA A 410 2.43 -4.04 -0.40
CA ALA A 410 1.00 -4.39 -0.45
C ALA A 410 0.44 -4.59 -1.87
N GLY A 411 1.24 -4.45 -2.92
CA GLY A 411 0.82 -4.69 -4.31
C GLY A 411 0.75 -6.16 -4.70
N LYS A 412 1.30 -7.06 -3.86
CA LYS A 412 1.49 -8.49 -4.19
C LYS A 412 2.21 -8.70 -5.52
N LEU A 413 3.23 -7.88 -5.73
CA LEU A 413 4.06 -7.91 -6.93
C LEU A 413 4.94 -9.16 -6.94
N GLU A 414 5.14 -9.73 -8.12
CA GLU A 414 6.12 -10.80 -8.35
C GLU A 414 7.52 -10.19 -8.43
N ILE A 415 8.15 -10.04 -7.29
CA ILE A 415 9.49 -9.48 -7.13
C ILE A 415 10.40 -10.57 -6.59
N PRO A 416 11.64 -10.70 -7.10
CA PRO A 416 12.58 -11.69 -6.59
C PRO A 416 12.93 -11.37 -5.13
N TYR A 417 12.86 -12.38 -4.28
CA TYR A 417 13.32 -12.34 -2.89
C TYR A 417 14.41 -13.38 -2.69
N TYR A 418 15.30 -13.10 -1.74
CA TYR A 418 16.32 -14.02 -1.30
C TYR A 418 15.74 -14.91 -0.19
N GLY A 419 15.64 -16.20 -0.45
CA GLY A 419 15.09 -17.18 0.49
C GLY A 419 14.93 -18.55 -0.15
#